data_089e960c57e029e807e04096171508c7
#
_entry.id   089e960c57e029e807e04096171508c7
#
_cell.length_a   1.000
_cell.length_b   1.000
_cell.length_c   1.000
_cell.angle_alpha   90.00
_cell.angle_beta   90.00
_cell.angle_gamma   90.00
#
_symmetry.space_group_name_H-M   'P 1'
#
loop_
_entity.id
_entity.type
_entity.pdbx_description
1 polymer ?
#
loop_
_entity_poly.entity_id
_entity_poly.type
_entity_poly.pdbx_seq_one_letter_code
_entity_poly.pdbx_strand_id
1 'polypeptide(L)' 'MDIDNFTPRALLLWSLVPKDARNQILKNVYCSQCRTAVEIVYYEGQEKNGDIILTGSCNVCGNNVVRVIETSQGVPNN' A
#
# COMPACT_ATOMS: atom_id res chain seq x y z
N MET A 1 11.13 -8.99 5.88
CA MET A 1 9.89 -8.41 6.24
C MET A 1 9.83 -7.00 5.79
N ASP A 2 8.81 -6.74 5.07
CA ASP A 2 8.73 -5.43 4.47
C ASP A 2 8.33 -4.35 5.45
N ILE A 3 7.97 -4.76 6.65
CA ILE A 3 7.59 -3.79 7.64
C ILE A 3 8.74 -2.89 8.02
N ASP A 4 9.97 -3.31 7.82
CA ASP A 4 11.13 -2.48 8.13
C ASP A 4 11.31 -1.37 7.11
N ASN A 5 10.59 -1.42 6.01
CA ASN A 5 10.70 -0.40 4.99
C ASN A 5 9.63 0.67 5.12
N PHE A 6 8.92 0.70 6.23
CA PHE A 6 7.91 1.72 6.48
C PHE A 6 8.50 2.80 7.36
N THR A 7 8.20 4.05 7.03
CA THR A 7 8.51 5.12 7.97
C THR A 7 7.66 4.92 9.23
N PRO A 8 8.09 5.44 10.37
CA PRO A 8 7.35 5.21 11.62
C PRO A 8 5.89 5.63 11.54
N ARG A 9 5.62 6.77 10.89
CA ARG A 9 4.25 7.26 10.80
C ARG A 9 3.42 6.35 9.89
N ALA A 10 4.01 5.94 8.77
CA ALA A 10 3.31 5.05 7.86
C ALA A 10 3.05 3.69 8.51
N LEU A 11 3.99 3.21 9.31
CA LEU A 11 3.81 1.95 10.00
C LEU A 11 2.66 2.04 11.00
N LEU A 12 2.58 3.15 11.72
CA LEU A 12 1.50 3.36 12.65
C LEU A 12 0.15 3.33 11.93
N LEU A 13 0.04 4.06 10.84
CA LEU A 13 -1.21 4.09 10.09
C LEU A 13 -1.54 2.72 9.50
N TRP A 14 -0.51 2.03 9.00
CA TRP A 14 -0.70 0.71 8.40
C TRP A 14 -1.19 -0.29 9.44
N SER A 15 -0.71 -0.18 10.67
CA SER A 15 -1.12 -1.09 11.73
C SER A 15 -2.58 -0.88 12.14
N LEU A 16 -3.15 0.28 11.83
CA LEU A 16 -4.56 0.53 12.12
C LEU A 16 -5.49 -0.06 11.06
N VAL A 17 -4.95 -0.48 9.93
CA VAL A 17 -5.76 -1.10 8.89
C VAL A 17 -5.96 -2.56 9.26
N PRO A 18 -7.20 -3.08 9.25
CA PRO A 18 -7.43 -4.48 9.59
C PRO A 18 -6.63 -5.42 8.70
N LYS A 19 -6.25 -6.54 9.26
CA LYS A 19 -5.38 -7.49 8.56
C LYS A 19 -5.97 -7.93 7.22
N ASP A 20 -7.26 -8.24 7.20
CA ASP A 20 -7.88 -8.68 5.96
C ASP A 20 -7.87 -7.57 4.91
N ALA A 21 -8.10 -6.34 5.34
CA ALA A 21 -8.06 -5.21 4.41
C ALA A 21 -6.64 -4.99 3.90
N ARG A 22 -5.63 -5.15 4.76
CA ARG A 22 -4.25 -5.03 4.31
C ARG A 22 -3.92 -6.06 3.24
N ASN A 23 -4.36 -7.30 3.44
CA ASN A 23 -4.11 -8.34 2.45
C ASN A 23 -4.78 -8.02 1.12
N GLN A 24 -6.00 -7.50 1.16
CA GLN A 24 -6.69 -7.13 -0.06
C GLN A 24 -6.01 -5.97 -0.77
N ILE A 25 -5.55 -4.99 -0.01
CA ILE A 25 -4.84 -3.85 -0.59
C ILE A 25 -3.59 -4.32 -1.31
N LEU A 26 -2.82 -5.21 -0.68
CA LEU A 26 -1.57 -5.69 -1.27
C LEU A 26 -1.80 -6.52 -2.54
N LYS A 27 -2.98 -7.10 -2.68
CA LYS A 27 -3.28 -7.94 -3.84
C LYS A 27 -4.07 -7.20 -4.90
N ASN A 28 -4.31 -5.91 -4.72
CA ASN A 28 -5.11 -5.15 -5.67
C ASN A 28 -4.43 -3.84 -6.02
N VAL A 29 -3.21 -3.93 -6.52
CA VAL A 29 -2.45 -2.76 -6.92
C VAL A 29 -2.40 -2.75 -8.43
N TYR A 30 -2.83 -1.66 -9.04
CA TYR A 30 -2.88 -1.59 -10.50
C TYR A 30 -1.47 -1.49 -11.09
N CYS A 31 -1.19 -2.33 -12.06
CA CYS A 31 0.06 -2.28 -12.80
C CYS A 31 -0.23 -1.83 -14.22
N SER A 32 0.34 -0.70 -14.63
CA SER A 32 0.08 -0.16 -15.96
C SER A 32 0.69 -1.02 -17.07
N GLN A 33 1.71 -1.80 -16.76
CA GLN A 33 2.29 -2.70 -17.76
C GLN A 33 1.43 -3.93 -17.95
N CYS A 34 0.93 -4.49 -16.87
CA CYS A 34 0.05 -5.65 -16.95
C CYS A 34 -1.40 -5.24 -17.25
N ARG A 35 -1.72 -3.98 -17.03
CA ARG A 35 -3.07 -3.43 -17.26
C ARG A 35 -4.12 -4.16 -16.46
N THR A 36 -3.77 -4.53 -15.25
CA THR A 36 -4.69 -5.21 -14.37
C THR A 36 -4.18 -5.06 -12.94
N ALA A 37 -5.00 -5.46 -12.00
CA ALA A 37 -4.58 -5.46 -10.61
C ALA A 37 -3.65 -6.62 -10.36
N VAL A 38 -2.58 -6.37 -9.63
CA VAL A 38 -1.57 -7.38 -9.32
C VAL A 38 -1.23 -7.26 -7.84
N GLU A 39 -0.41 -8.18 -7.36
CA GLU A 39 0.08 -8.12 -6.00
C GLU A 39 1.38 -7.33 -5.97
N ILE A 40 1.49 -6.40 -5.02
CA ILE A 40 2.71 -5.63 -4.85
C ILE A 40 3.65 -6.42 -3.96
N VAL A 41 4.92 -6.47 -4.35
CA VAL A 41 5.95 -7.15 -3.57
C VAL A 41 7.12 -6.20 -3.38
N TYR A 42 7.97 -6.50 -2.40
CA TYR A 42 9.14 -5.67 -2.07
C TYR A 42 8.72 -4.21 -1.85
N TYR A 43 7.65 -4.02 -1.10
CA TYR A 43 7.08 -2.69 -0.97
C TYR A 43 7.61 -1.96 0.25
N GLU A 44 7.51 -0.66 0.19
CA GLU A 44 7.81 0.20 1.32
C GLU A 44 6.65 1.16 1.50
N GLY A 45 6.53 1.75 2.66
CA GLY A 45 5.43 2.65 2.97
C GLY A 45 5.93 3.97 3.52
N GLN A 46 5.34 5.04 3.04
CA GLN A 46 5.62 6.38 3.52
C GLN A 46 4.31 7.07 3.84
N GLU A 47 4.38 8.06 4.72
CA GLU A 47 3.20 8.81 5.09
C GLU A 47 3.27 10.17 4.41
N LYS A 48 2.15 10.63 3.89
CA LYS A 48 2.07 11.94 3.29
C LYS A 48 0.68 12.49 3.57
N ASN A 49 0.61 13.54 4.35
CA ASN A 49 -0.67 14.20 4.66
C ASN A 49 -1.68 13.26 5.31
N GLY A 50 -1.21 12.30 6.08
CA GLY A 50 -2.09 11.35 6.74
C GLY A 50 -2.42 10.12 5.93
N ASP A 51 -1.95 10.05 4.69
CA ASP A 51 -2.18 8.88 3.85
C ASP A 51 -0.93 8.03 3.78
N ILE A 52 -1.10 6.77 3.41
CA ILE A 52 0.03 5.87 3.23
C ILE A 52 0.29 5.72 1.76
N ILE A 53 1.54 5.86 1.35
CA ILE A 53 1.93 5.63 -0.03
C ILE A 53 2.77 4.37 -0.05
N LEU A 54 2.26 3.33 -0.69
CA LEU A 54 2.98 2.08 -0.87
C LEU A 54 3.65 2.09 -2.23
N THR A 55 4.94 1.81 -2.25
CA THR A 55 5.70 1.74 -3.48
C THR A 55 6.42 0.40 -3.49
N GLY A 56 6.34 -0.31 -4.56
CA GLY A 56 6.98 -1.61 -4.66
C GLY A 56 7.02 -2.11 -6.09
N SER A 57 7.04 -3.41 -6.24
CA SER A 57 7.17 -4.04 -7.55
C SER A 57 5.96 -4.91 -7.85
N CYS A 58 5.61 -4.99 -9.12
CA CYS A 58 4.59 -5.91 -9.58
C CYS A 58 5.11 -7.33 -9.48
N ASN A 59 4.34 -8.23 -8.92
CA ASN A 59 4.79 -9.61 -8.78
C ASN A 59 4.79 -10.38 -10.10
N VAL A 60 4.22 -9.80 -11.14
CA VAL A 60 4.15 -10.45 -12.44
C VAL A 60 5.26 -9.97 -13.37
N CYS A 61 5.39 -8.65 -13.54
CA CYS A 61 6.35 -8.10 -14.50
C CYS A 61 7.54 -7.39 -13.86
N GLY A 62 7.50 -7.14 -12.58
CA GLY A 62 8.61 -6.50 -11.89
C GLY A 62 8.66 -4.99 -12.00
N ASN A 63 7.74 -4.37 -12.69
CA ASN A 63 7.74 -2.92 -12.79
C ASN A 63 7.32 -2.28 -11.49
N ASN A 64 7.70 -1.03 -11.32
CA ASN A 64 7.31 -0.29 -10.12
C ASN A 64 5.81 -0.02 -10.12
N VAL A 65 5.19 -0.23 -8.98
CA VAL A 65 3.77 0.09 -8.80
C VAL A 65 3.62 0.88 -7.52
N VAL A 66 2.59 1.70 -7.47
CA VAL A 66 2.32 2.59 -6.35
C VAL A 66 0.86 2.49 -5.98
N ARG A 67 0.57 2.45 -4.69
CA ARG A 67 -0.79 2.47 -4.20
C ARG A 67 -0.90 3.51 -3.11
N VAL A 68 -1.86 4.41 -3.22
CA VAL A 68 -2.13 5.39 -2.18
C VAL A 68 -3.32 4.90 -1.36
N ILE A 69 -3.15 4.87 -0.04
CA ILE A 69 -4.21 4.47 0.87
C ILE A 69 -4.61 5.71 1.65
N GLU A 70 -5.82 6.16 1.43
CA GLU A 70 -6.28 7.43 1.97
C GLU A 70 -6.83 7.22 3.37
N THR A 71 -5.96 7.08 4.34
CA THR A 71 -6.38 6.84 5.70
C THR A 71 -6.98 8.09 6.33
N SER A 72 -6.53 9.27 5.92
CA SER A 72 -7.03 10.49 6.51
C SER A 72 -8.44 10.81 6.06
N GLN A 73 -8.87 10.27 4.93
CA GLN A 73 -10.19 10.52 4.45
C GLN A 73 -11.08 9.34 4.53
N GLY A 74 -10.55 8.22 4.83
CA GLY A 74 -11.32 7.02 4.88
C GLY A 74 -12.16 6.90 6.10
N VAL A 75 -12.09 7.82 6.98
CA VAL A 75 -12.83 7.73 8.18
C VAL A 75 -14.24 8.10 7.91
N PRO A 76 -15.09 7.29 8.13
CA PRO A 76 -16.45 7.52 7.80
C PRO A 76 -16.89 8.47 8.72
N ASN A 77 -16.84 9.26 8.81
CA ASN A 77 -17.27 10.11 9.53
C ASN A 77 -18.45 10.08 9.65
N ASN A 78 -18.57 9.56 9.60
CA ASN A 78 -19.62 9.58 9.59
C ASN A 78 -20.17 8.76 10.07
#